data_c8840657179653b9d5f24c9dbc32a3df
#
_entry.id   c8840657179653b9d5f24c9dbc32a3df
#
_cell.length_a   1.000
_cell.length_b   1.000
_cell.length_c   1.000
_cell.angle_alpha   90.00
_cell.angle_beta   90.00
_cell.angle_gamma   90.00
#
_symmetry.space_group_name_H-M   'P 1'
#
loop_
_entity.id
_entity.type
_entity.pdbx_description
1 polymer ?
#
loop_
_entity_poly.entity_id
_entity_poly.type
_entity_poly.pdbx_seq_one_letter_code
_entity_poly.pdbx_strand_id
1 'polypeptide(L)'
;IGLVGSEMCIRDSGLDHGEPQKILVYDLGGGTFDVSVIEIGDNLIEVLATAGDNHLGGDDFDARITEYLVSEFQRTERVDLRKDATAMQRVREEAEKAKKVLSSSSTTGINLPFIATVKGEPKHMEMTLTRAKFEELTMDLIERTAGPVQQALSDAGITAADLGMVLLVGGSTRVPAVFEEVRRLTGKEPSRNLNPDECVALGAAVQGGKLGGALMAGSQAA
;
A
#
# COMPACT_ATOMS: atom_id res chain seq x y z
N ILE A 1 1.73 10.80 -10.28
CA ILE A 1 0.33 10.79 -9.76
C ILE A 1 0.34 10.69 -8.23
N GLY A 2 1.18 9.85 -7.64
CA GLY A 2 1.32 9.71 -6.17
C GLY A 2 1.70 11.02 -5.47
N LEU A 3 2.66 11.77 -6.03
CA LEU A 3 3.14 13.04 -5.48
C LEU A 3 2.04 14.10 -5.39
N VAL A 4 1.24 14.28 -6.43
CA VAL A 4 0.16 15.28 -6.47
C VAL A 4 -0.93 14.97 -5.43
N GLY A 5 -1.25 13.69 -5.24
CA GLY A 5 -2.19 13.23 -4.22
C GLY A 5 -1.69 13.52 -2.80
N SER A 6 -0.40 13.30 -2.56
CA SER A 6 0.24 13.51 -1.26
C SER A 6 0.29 14.97 -0.84
N GLU A 7 0.69 15.89 -1.74
CA GLU A 7 0.72 17.33 -1.48
C GLU A 7 -0.63 17.88 -1.05
N MET A 8 -1.69 17.30 -1.53
CA MET A 8 -3.03 17.79 -1.29
C MET A 8 -3.68 17.22 -0.04
N CYS A 9 -3.39 15.98 0.31
CA CYS A 9 -3.76 15.43 1.61
C CYS A 9 -3.18 16.25 2.76
N ILE A 10 -2.00 16.83 2.54
CA ILE A 10 -1.30 17.68 3.49
C ILE A 10 -2.04 19.02 3.68
N ARG A 11 -2.51 19.66 2.61
CA ARG A 11 -3.24 20.94 2.68
C ARG A 11 -4.61 20.81 3.38
N ASP A 12 -5.34 19.73 3.11
CA ASP A 12 -6.63 19.48 3.75
C ASP A 12 -6.52 19.13 5.25
N SER A 13 -5.34 18.69 5.69
CA SER A 13 -5.08 18.44 7.12
C SER A 13 -4.78 19.71 7.93
N GLY A 14 -4.73 20.89 7.29
CA GLY A 14 -4.44 22.16 7.97
C GLY A 14 -2.99 22.32 8.42
N LEU A 15 -2.08 21.51 7.86
CA LEU A 15 -0.65 21.51 8.21
C LEU A 15 0.15 22.63 7.53
N ASP A 16 -0.49 23.42 6.66
CA ASP A 16 0.14 24.51 5.91
C ASP A 16 0.20 25.87 6.68
N HIS A 17 -0.27 25.90 7.94
CA HIS A 17 -0.34 27.12 8.75
C HIS A 17 0.62 27.12 9.97
N GLY A 18 1.71 26.38 9.91
CA GLY A 18 2.66 26.21 11.01
C GLY A 18 4.13 26.47 10.62
N GLU A 19 5.04 26.24 11.56
CA GLU A 19 6.47 26.22 11.27
C GLU A 19 6.81 25.20 10.19
N PRO A 20 7.88 25.43 9.39
CA PRO A 20 8.29 24.48 8.33
C PRO A 20 8.43 23.06 8.89
N GLN A 21 7.74 22.11 8.28
CA GLN A 21 7.74 20.72 8.69
C GLN A 21 8.23 19.82 7.56
N LYS A 22 9.03 18.81 7.89
CA LYS A 22 9.44 17.76 6.99
C LYS A 22 8.56 16.54 7.19
N ILE A 23 7.98 16.06 6.10
CA ILE A 23 7.00 14.97 6.11
C ILE A 23 7.52 13.86 5.21
N LEU A 24 7.50 12.62 5.72
CA LEU A 24 7.72 11.45 4.90
C LEU A 24 6.37 10.89 4.47
N VAL A 25 6.19 10.75 3.17
CA VAL A 25 5.04 10.09 2.56
C VAL A 25 5.47 8.70 2.11
N TYR A 26 4.83 7.69 2.65
CA TYR A 26 5.06 6.28 2.36
C TYR A 26 3.83 5.74 1.61
N ASP A 27 3.97 5.56 0.30
CA ASP A 27 2.90 5.12 -0.60
C ASP A 27 3.15 3.68 -1.05
N LEU A 28 2.41 2.72 -0.47
CA LEU A 28 2.43 1.33 -0.86
C LEU A 28 1.12 0.96 -1.54
N GLY A 29 1.13 1.05 -2.85
CA GLY A 29 -0.01 0.77 -3.72
C GLY A 29 -0.18 -0.71 -4.06
N GLY A 30 -0.91 -1.00 -5.14
CA GLY A 30 -1.12 -2.36 -5.64
C GLY A 30 0.14 -2.95 -6.27
N GLY A 31 0.84 -2.19 -7.11
CA GLY A 31 2.00 -2.69 -7.89
C GLY A 31 3.30 -1.94 -7.65
N THR A 32 3.28 -0.77 -6.99
CA THR A 32 4.46 0.07 -6.75
C THR A 32 4.55 0.51 -5.31
N PHE A 33 5.78 0.74 -4.88
CA PHE A 33 6.12 1.41 -3.64
C PHE A 33 6.86 2.70 -3.93
N ASP A 34 6.35 3.82 -3.43
CA ASP A 34 6.96 5.13 -3.56
C ASP A 34 7.11 5.77 -2.19
N VAL A 35 8.23 6.44 -1.96
CA VAL A 35 8.49 7.22 -0.77
C VAL A 35 8.99 8.60 -1.15
N SER A 36 8.44 9.65 -0.52
CA SER A 36 8.81 11.04 -0.75
C SER A 36 9.07 11.75 0.56
N VAL A 37 10.11 12.57 0.57
CA VAL A 37 10.36 13.53 1.66
C VAL A 37 9.97 14.91 1.16
N ILE A 38 9.06 15.56 1.87
CA ILE A 38 8.45 16.82 1.49
C ILE A 38 8.68 17.81 2.63
N GLU A 39 9.05 19.05 2.30
CA GLU A 39 9.07 20.18 3.25
C GLU A 39 7.86 21.08 3.00
N ILE A 40 7.16 21.45 4.07
CA ILE A 40 6.01 22.34 4.06
C ILE A 40 6.31 23.54 4.93
N GLY A 41 6.17 24.72 4.38
CA GLY A 41 6.30 25.98 5.13
C GLY A 41 5.88 27.16 4.27
N ASP A 42 5.38 28.23 4.91
CA ASP A 42 5.05 29.53 4.29
C ASP A 42 4.25 29.43 2.97
N ASN A 43 3.25 28.57 2.90
CA ASN A 43 2.45 28.25 1.71
C ASN A 43 3.26 27.58 0.55
N LEU A 44 4.48 27.14 0.80
CA LEU A 44 5.31 26.40 -0.14
C LEU A 44 5.34 24.91 0.24
N ILE A 45 5.20 24.07 -0.76
CA ILE A 45 5.44 22.62 -0.64
C ILE A 45 6.59 22.30 -1.57
N GLU A 46 7.68 21.80 -1.01
CA GLU A 46 8.86 21.40 -1.75
C GLU A 46 9.13 19.91 -1.57
N VAL A 47 9.35 19.19 -2.67
CA VAL A 47 9.77 17.79 -2.65
C VAL A 47 11.30 17.76 -2.57
N LEU A 48 11.82 17.33 -1.43
CA LEU A 48 13.26 17.27 -1.19
C LEU A 48 13.90 16.03 -1.82
N ALA A 49 13.22 14.89 -1.77
CA ALA A 49 13.70 13.64 -2.35
C ALA A 49 12.56 12.65 -2.62
N THR A 50 12.79 11.74 -3.55
CA THR A 50 11.91 10.61 -3.85
C THR A 50 12.73 9.36 -4.09
N ALA A 51 12.22 8.21 -3.65
CA ALA A 51 12.76 6.89 -3.95
C ALA A 51 11.62 5.89 -4.06
N GLY A 52 11.86 4.68 -4.53
CA GLY A 52 10.80 3.69 -4.65
C GLY A 52 11.26 2.34 -5.19
N ASP A 53 10.31 1.43 -5.33
CA ASP A 53 10.46 0.12 -5.95
C ASP A 53 9.24 -0.15 -6.85
N ASN A 54 9.43 -0.11 -8.16
CA ASN A 54 8.37 -0.31 -9.16
C ASN A 54 7.88 -1.76 -9.26
N HIS A 55 8.48 -2.67 -8.50
CA HIS A 55 8.16 -4.10 -8.45
C HIS A 55 7.86 -4.55 -7.02
N LEU A 56 7.24 -3.68 -6.24
CA LEU A 56 6.83 -3.97 -4.87
C LEU A 56 5.47 -3.33 -4.60
N GLY A 57 4.47 -4.14 -4.32
CA GLY A 57 3.12 -3.66 -4.01
C GLY A 57 2.21 -4.76 -3.48
N GLY A 58 0.92 -4.43 -3.32
CA GLY A 58 -0.10 -5.34 -2.83
C GLY A 58 -0.24 -6.62 -3.64
N ASP A 59 0.05 -6.58 -4.94
CA ASP A 59 0.00 -7.73 -5.84
C ASP A 59 1.07 -8.78 -5.48
N ASP A 60 2.23 -8.34 -4.97
CA ASP A 60 3.27 -9.26 -4.49
C ASP A 60 2.83 -9.98 -3.21
N PHE A 61 2.13 -9.28 -2.31
CA PHE A 61 1.53 -9.91 -1.13
C PHE A 61 0.49 -10.97 -1.54
N ASP A 62 -0.37 -10.66 -2.52
CA ASP A 62 -1.36 -11.60 -3.06
C ASP A 62 -0.70 -12.80 -3.72
N ALA A 63 0.41 -12.60 -4.43
CA ALA A 63 1.18 -13.68 -5.03
C ALA A 63 1.76 -14.63 -3.98
N ARG A 64 2.25 -14.13 -2.84
CA ARG A 64 2.74 -14.95 -1.72
C ARG A 64 1.63 -15.82 -1.11
N ILE A 65 0.45 -15.22 -0.87
CA ILE A 65 -0.71 -15.97 -0.37
C ILE A 65 -1.14 -17.02 -1.39
N THR A 66 -1.25 -16.64 -2.67
CA THR A 66 -1.63 -17.54 -3.77
C THR A 66 -0.72 -18.75 -3.82
N GLU A 67 0.59 -18.55 -3.81
CA GLU A 67 1.57 -19.64 -3.86
C GLU A 67 1.47 -20.56 -2.64
N TYR A 68 1.26 -19.99 -1.46
CA TYR A 68 1.04 -20.77 -0.24
C TYR A 68 -0.22 -21.65 -0.36
N LEU A 69 -1.36 -21.08 -0.78
CA LEU A 69 -2.62 -21.80 -0.91
C LEU A 69 -2.51 -22.95 -1.94
N VAL A 70 -1.89 -22.69 -3.08
CA VAL A 70 -1.70 -23.69 -4.14
C VAL A 70 -0.77 -24.79 -3.68
N SER A 71 0.31 -24.46 -2.99
CA SER A 71 1.27 -25.43 -2.48
C SER A 71 0.64 -26.33 -1.39
N GLU A 72 -0.12 -25.76 -0.48
CA GLU A 72 -0.84 -26.53 0.55
C GLU A 72 -1.90 -27.45 -0.08
N PHE A 73 -2.65 -26.96 -1.06
CA PHE A 73 -3.63 -27.78 -1.77
C PHE A 73 -2.94 -28.94 -2.52
N GLN A 74 -1.83 -28.67 -3.19
CA GLN A 74 -1.05 -29.73 -3.86
C GLN A 74 -0.51 -30.76 -2.87
N ARG A 75 -0.09 -30.33 -1.68
CA ARG A 75 0.40 -31.23 -0.63
C ARG A 75 -0.68 -32.17 -0.12
N THR A 76 -1.91 -31.67 0.08
CA THR A 76 -3.04 -32.42 0.64
C THR A 76 -3.79 -33.23 -0.40
N GLU A 77 -4.17 -32.64 -1.53
CA GLU A 77 -5.03 -33.26 -2.54
C GLU A 77 -4.27 -33.90 -3.69
N ARG A 78 -2.94 -33.70 -3.77
CA ARG A 78 -2.06 -34.21 -4.84
C ARG A 78 -2.42 -33.66 -6.23
N VAL A 79 -3.00 -32.45 -6.29
CA VAL A 79 -3.41 -31.74 -7.50
C VAL A 79 -2.64 -30.44 -7.62
N ASP A 80 -2.05 -30.22 -8.80
CA ASP A 80 -1.36 -28.96 -9.11
C ASP A 80 -2.30 -28.02 -9.86
N LEU A 81 -2.83 -27.01 -9.16
CA LEU A 81 -3.74 -26.00 -9.72
C LEU A 81 -3.07 -25.06 -10.72
N ARG A 82 -1.73 -24.97 -10.75
CA ARG A 82 -0.99 -24.08 -11.66
C ARG A 82 -1.26 -24.39 -13.14
N LYS A 83 -1.76 -25.58 -13.43
CA LYS A 83 -2.10 -26.04 -14.80
C LYS A 83 -3.50 -25.60 -15.24
N ASP A 84 -4.32 -25.09 -14.35
CA ASP A 84 -5.68 -24.63 -14.61
C ASP A 84 -5.77 -23.12 -14.38
N ALA A 85 -5.86 -22.34 -15.46
CA ALA A 85 -5.90 -20.89 -15.42
C ALA A 85 -7.15 -20.36 -14.68
N THR A 86 -8.29 -21.06 -14.80
CA THR A 86 -9.54 -20.68 -14.11
C THR A 86 -9.42 -20.92 -12.61
N ALA A 87 -8.87 -22.06 -12.19
CA ALA A 87 -8.62 -22.35 -10.79
C ALA A 87 -7.63 -21.33 -10.19
N MET A 88 -6.54 -21.04 -10.90
CA MET A 88 -5.55 -20.05 -10.46
C MET A 88 -6.14 -18.65 -10.30
N GLN A 89 -7.04 -18.23 -11.21
CA GLN A 89 -7.70 -16.94 -11.09
C GLN A 89 -8.56 -16.88 -9.81
N ARG A 90 -9.35 -17.91 -9.54
CA ARG A 90 -10.15 -18.00 -8.32
C ARG A 90 -9.30 -17.98 -7.03
N VAL A 91 -8.14 -18.64 -7.05
CA VAL A 91 -7.22 -18.60 -5.91
C VAL A 91 -6.63 -17.21 -5.70
N ARG A 92 -6.28 -16.49 -6.77
CA ARG A 92 -5.77 -15.11 -6.67
C ARG A 92 -6.81 -14.15 -6.08
N GLU A 93 -8.04 -14.23 -6.56
CA GLU A 93 -9.16 -13.41 -6.04
C GLU A 93 -9.42 -13.67 -4.55
N GLU A 94 -9.36 -14.94 -4.14
CA GLU A 94 -9.52 -15.28 -2.72
C GLU A 94 -8.31 -14.88 -1.88
N ALA A 95 -7.10 -14.92 -2.44
CA ALA A 95 -5.88 -14.44 -1.80
C ALA A 95 -5.93 -12.93 -1.53
N GLU A 96 -6.37 -12.13 -2.50
CA GLU A 96 -6.56 -10.67 -2.35
C GLU A 96 -7.61 -10.38 -1.26
N LYS A 97 -8.72 -11.08 -1.29
CA LYS A 97 -9.77 -10.96 -0.27
C LYS A 97 -9.24 -11.33 1.12
N ALA A 98 -8.49 -12.43 1.22
CA ALA A 98 -7.85 -12.84 2.48
C ALA A 98 -6.90 -11.79 3.03
N LYS A 99 -6.03 -11.19 2.19
CA LYS A 99 -5.15 -10.07 2.56
C LYS A 99 -5.94 -8.91 3.18
N LYS A 100 -7.04 -8.50 2.54
CA LYS A 100 -7.91 -7.41 3.02
C LYS A 100 -8.52 -7.74 4.38
N VAL A 101 -9.04 -8.96 4.56
CA VAL A 101 -9.63 -9.41 5.84
C VAL A 101 -8.58 -9.48 6.95
N LEU A 102 -7.37 -9.98 6.65
CA LEU A 102 -6.29 -10.11 7.63
C LEU A 102 -5.70 -8.77 8.06
N SER A 103 -5.98 -7.68 7.37
CA SER A 103 -5.65 -6.32 7.83
C SER A 103 -6.42 -5.91 9.10
N SER A 104 -7.61 -6.47 9.32
CA SER A 104 -8.45 -6.18 10.49
C SER A 104 -8.69 -7.39 11.41
N SER A 105 -8.60 -8.61 10.87
CA SER A 105 -8.87 -9.85 11.59
C SER A 105 -7.61 -10.67 11.79
N SER A 106 -7.55 -11.47 12.86
CA SER A 106 -6.41 -12.38 13.12
C SER A 106 -6.43 -13.65 12.26
N THR A 107 -7.59 -14.02 11.72
CA THR A 107 -7.79 -15.22 10.89
C THR A 107 -8.81 -14.97 9.79
N THR A 108 -8.74 -15.74 8.71
CA THR A 108 -9.76 -15.80 7.67
C THR A 108 -9.92 -17.22 7.14
N GLY A 109 -11.13 -17.60 6.77
CA GLY A 109 -11.42 -18.86 6.09
C GLY A 109 -11.25 -18.71 4.58
N ILE A 110 -10.57 -19.66 3.97
CA ILE A 110 -10.46 -19.84 2.54
C ILE A 110 -11.44 -20.94 2.15
N ASN A 111 -12.39 -20.64 1.25
CA ASN A 111 -13.38 -21.62 0.81
C ASN A 111 -13.61 -21.48 -0.70
N LEU A 112 -13.02 -22.38 -1.47
CA LEU A 112 -13.16 -22.47 -2.92
C LEU A 112 -13.76 -23.83 -3.31
N PRO A 113 -15.09 -23.93 -3.38
CA PRO A 113 -15.74 -25.17 -3.76
C PRO A 113 -15.50 -25.51 -5.23
N PHE A 114 -15.40 -26.79 -5.55
CA PHE A 114 -15.19 -27.30 -6.92
C PHE A 114 -13.99 -26.67 -7.62
N ILE A 115 -12.86 -26.54 -6.91
CA ILE A 115 -11.64 -25.92 -7.45
C ILE A 115 -10.90 -26.81 -8.45
N ALA A 116 -11.07 -28.14 -8.31
CA ALA A 116 -10.50 -29.13 -9.23
C ALA A 116 -11.39 -30.36 -9.30
N THR A 117 -11.13 -31.21 -10.31
CA THR A 117 -11.76 -32.53 -10.43
C THR A 117 -10.68 -33.59 -10.64
N VAL A 118 -10.74 -34.65 -9.83
CA VAL A 118 -9.78 -35.75 -9.89
C VAL A 118 -10.54 -37.06 -10.09
N LYS A 119 -10.29 -37.75 -11.18
CA LYS A 119 -10.98 -39.02 -11.52
C LYS A 119 -12.51 -38.93 -11.47
N GLY A 120 -13.07 -37.75 -11.82
CA GLY A 120 -14.51 -37.49 -11.77
C GLY A 120 -15.03 -37.03 -10.40
N GLU A 121 -14.20 -36.98 -9.38
CA GLU A 121 -14.55 -36.48 -8.04
C GLU A 121 -14.19 -35.01 -7.88
N PRO A 122 -15.13 -34.14 -7.44
CA PRO A 122 -14.82 -32.75 -7.17
C PRO A 122 -13.92 -32.60 -5.95
N LYS A 123 -13.01 -31.64 -6.03
CA LYS A 123 -12.13 -31.23 -4.93
C LYS A 123 -12.43 -29.79 -4.53
N HIS A 124 -12.39 -29.55 -3.23
CA HIS A 124 -12.65 -28.25 -2.62
C HIS A 124 -11.42 -27.78 -1.85
N MET A 125 -11.13 -26.49 -1.91
CA MET A 125 -10.09 -25.92 -1.05
C MET A 125 -10.77 -25.29 0.15
N GLU A 126 -10.54 -25.87 1.31
CA GLU A 126 -11.02 -25.38 2.61
C GLU A 126 -9.85 -25.32 3.57
N MET A 127 -9.48 -24.12 4.00
CA MET A 127 -8.40 -23.92 4.97
C MET A 127 -8.56 -22.60 5.72
N THR A 128 -7.84 -22.45 6.81
CA THR A 128 -7.77 -21.21 7.58
C THR A 128 -6.40 -20.59 7.39
N LEU A 129 -6.38 -19.30 7.01
CA LEU A 129 -5.17 -18.50 6.97
C LEU A 129 -5.15 -17.56 8.18
N THR A 130 -4.04 -17.55 8.92
CA THR A 130 -3.83 -16.64 10.04
C THR A 130 -3.03 -15.42 9.62
N ARG A 131 -3.22 -14.28 10.32
CA ARG A 131 -2.39 -13.09 10.14
C ARG A 131 -0.91 -13.40 10.36
N ALA A 132 -0.57 -14.17 11.40
CA ALA A 132 0.81 -14.55 11.67
C ALA A 132 1.46 -15.30 10.49
N LYS A 133 0.69 -16.20 9.83
CA LYS A 133 1.18 -16.89 8.62
C LYS A 133 1.31 -15.94 7.44
N PHE A 134 0.37 -15.03 7.25
CA PHE A 134 0.45 -14.00 6.22
C PHE A 134 1.68 -13.11 6.41
N GLU A 135 1.94 -12.64 7.63
CA GLU A 135 3.12 -11.84 7.96
C GLU A 135 4.42 -12.62 7.72
N GLU A 136 4.49 -13.90 8.12
CA GLU A 136 5.63 -14.78 7.81
C GLU A 136 5.91 -14.86 6.31
N LEU A 137 4.85 -15.00 5.48
CA LEU A 137 4.97 -15.12 4.03
C LEU A 137 5.41 -13.83 3.33
N THR A 138 5.24 -12.68 3.97
CA THR A 138 5.41 -11.36 3.34
C THR A 138 6.44 -10.47 4.03
N MET A 139 7.07 -10.94 5.09
CA MET A 139 8.04 -10.15 5.87
C MET A 139 9.19 -9.61 5.00
N ASP A 140 9.72 -10.43 4.10
CA ASP A 140 10.80 -10.03 3.18
C ASP A 140 10.37 -8.89 2.23
N LEU A 141 9.10 -8.87 1.81
CA LEU A 141 8.55 -7.78 0.99
C LEU A 141 8.44 -6.48 1.80
N ILE A 142 8.02 -6.58 3.05
CA ILE A 142 7.91 -5.43 3.95
C ILE A 142 9.30 -4.86 4.25
N GLU A 143 10.28 -5.71 4.56
CA GLU A 143 11.67 -5.31 4.82
C GLU A 143 12.33 -4.62 3.61
N ARG A 144 11.95 -4.99 2.38
CA ARG A 144 12.45 -4.33 1.16
C ARG A 144 12.12 -2.83 1.12
N THR A 145 11.06 -2.38 1.77
CA THR A 145 10.69 -0.95 1.82
C THR A 145 11.72 -0.10 2.58
N ALA A 146 12.52 -0.71 3.46
CA ALA A 146 13.53 -0.01 4.24
C ALA A 146 14.60 0.67 3.37
N GLY A 147 15.02 0.03 2.28
CA GLY A 147 16.01 0.58 1.35
C GLY A 147 15.59 1.92 0.77
N PRO A 148 14.47 2.02 0.05
CA PRO A 148 13.96 3.29 -0.48
C PRO A 148 13.69 4.35 0.59
N VAL A 149 13.20 3.98 1.79
CA VAL A 149 13.00 4.94 2.89
C VAL A 149 14.33 5.55 3.32
N GLN A 150 15.36 4.74 3.53
CA GLN A 150 16.70 5.23 3.88
C GLN A 150 17.33 6.07 2.77
N GLN A 151 17.13 5.68 1.51
CA GLN A 151 17.60 6.43 0.35
C GLN A 151 16.96 7.81 0.29
N ALA A 152 15.63 7.92 0.41
CA ALA A 152 14.94 9.20 0.38
C ALA A 152 15.38 10.14 1.51
N LEU A 153 15.56 9.63 2.74
CA LEU A 153 16.07 10.42 3.85
C LEU A 153 17.50 10.92 3.58
N SER A 154 18.37 10.04 3.06
CA SER A 154 19.76 10.39 2.71
C SER A 154 19.82 11.44 1.60
N ASP A 155 19.03 11.28 0.55
CA ASP A 155 18.99 12.22 -0.60
C ASP A 155 18.41 13.58 -0.19
N ALA A 156 17.46 13.60 0.77
CA ALA A 156 16.96 14.84 1.37
C ALA A 156 17.95 15.49 2.37
N GLY A 157 19.05 14.81 2.70
CA GLY A 157 20.03 15.29 3.66
C GLY A 157 19.53 15.37 5.10
N ILE A 158 18.56 14.53 5.46
CA ILE A 158 17.93 14.51 6.80
C ILE A 158 17.98 13.11 7.42
N THR A 159 17.66 13.07 8.70
CA THR A 159 17.45 11.82 9.46
C THR A 159 15.98 11.64 9.80
N ALA A 160 15.60 10.45 10.25
CA ALA A 160 14.25 10.19 10.73
C ALA A 160 13.83 11.08 11.93
N ALA A 161 14.80 11.56 12.72
CA ALA A 161 14.55 12.47 13.84
C ALA A 161 14.04 13.85 13.37
N ASP A 162 14.45 14.30 12.18
CA ASP A 162 14.09 15.59 11.60
C ASP A 162 12.68 15.61 11.02
N LEU A 163 12.06 14.44 10.87
CA LEU A 163 10.67 14.33 10.39
C LEU A 163 9.70 14.90 11.42
N GLY A 164 8.78 15.77 11.01
CA GLY A 164 7.65 16.22 11.81
C GLY A 164 6.51 15.19 11.79
N MET A 165 6.28 14.54 10.65
CA MET A 165 5.18 13.61 10.44
C MET A 165 5.55 12.50 9.44
N VAL A 166 4.84 11.37 9.53
CA VAL A 166 4.85 10.28 8.56
C VAL A 166 3.43 10.01 8.11
N LEU A 167 3.20 10.04 6.80
CA LEU A 167 1.91 9.75 6.18
C LEU A 167 1.94 8.42 5.46
N LEU A 168 0.90 7.60 5.65
CA LEU A 168 0.69 6.36 4.94
C LEU A 168 -0.33 6.54 3.83
N VAL A 169 0.02 6.16 2.62
CA VAL A 169 -0.80 6.21 1.42
C VAL A 169 -0.80 4.84 0.76
N GLY A 170 -1.86 4.50 0.04
CA GLY A 170 -2.02 3.22 -0.62
C GLY A 170 -2.65 2.14 0.26
N GLY A 171 -3.50 1.30 -0.36
CA GLY A 171 -4.30 0.30 0.35
C GLY A 171 -3.48 -0.73 1.12
N SER A 172 -2.28 -1.05 0.64
CA SER A 172 -1.38 -2.03 1.27
C SER A 172 -0.78 -1.55 2.61
N THR A 173 -0.82 -0.24 2.90
CA THR A 173 -0.42 0.31 4.21
C THR A 173 -1.41 -0.02 5.34
N ARG A 174 -2.57 -0.58 5.01
CA ARG A 174 -3.53 -1.10 6.01
C ARG A 174 -3.04 -2.38 6.68
N VAL A 175 -2.07 -3.07 6.11
CA VAL A 175 -1.45 -4.27 6.69
C VAL A 175 -0.72 -3.87 7.98
N PRO A 176 -1.06 -4.47 9.15
CA PRO A 176 -0.47 -4.07 10.42
C PRO A 176 1.06 -4.15 10.46
N ALA A 177 1.65 -5.18 9.85
CA ALA A 177 3.10 -5.33 9.80
C ALA A 177 3.79 -4.22 9.00
N VAL A 178 3.15 -3.64 7.99
CA VAL A 178 3.66 -2.46 7.27
C VAL A 178 3.68 -1.24 8.19
N PHE A 179 2.62 -1.02 8.96
CA PHE A 179 2.56 0.07 9.93
C PHE A 179 3.68 -0.02 10.97
N GLU A 180 3.90 -1.20 11.53
CA GLU A 180 4.96 -1.43 12.52
C GLU A 180 6.36 -1.25 11.91
N GLU A 181 6.57 -1.66 10.66
CA GLU A 181 7.85 -1.45 9.97
C GLU A 181 8.13 0.03 9.75
N VAL A 182 7.15 0.81 9.29
CA VAL A 182 7.31 2.26 9.12
C VAL A 182 7.62 2.94 10.47
N ARG A 183 6.93 2.54 11.54
CA ARG A 183 7.21 3.00 12.89
C ARG A 183 8.62 2.65 13.34
N ARG A 184 9.09 1.43 13.04
CA ARG A 184 10.46 0.98 13.33
C ARG A 184 11.51 1.80 12.58
N LEU A 185 11.28 2.07 11.29
CA LEU A 185 12.22 2.79 10.42
C LEU A 185 12.33 4.28 10.77
N THR A 186 11.22 4.88 11.16
CA THR A 186 11.15 6.34 11.38
C THR A 186 11.20 6.74 12.86
N GLY A 187 10.96 5.81 13.77
CA GLY A 187 10.79 6.10 15.19
C GLY A 187 9.55 6.94 15.53
N LYS A 188 8.67 7.17 14.54
CA LYS A 188 7.47 7.99 14.68
C LYS A 188 6.21 7.16 14.43
N GLU A 189 5.13 7.52 15.10
CA GLU A 189 3.80 6.96 14.86
C GLU A 189 3.27 7.51 13.52
N PRO A 190 3.02 6.68 12.51
CA PRO A 190 2.42 7.15 11.26
C PRO A 190 1.02 7.70 11.48
N SER A 191 0.67 8.80 10.81
CA SER A 191 -0.67 9.39 10.89
C SER A 191 -1.70 8.47 10.24
N ARG A 192 -2.83 8.26 10.94
CA ARG A 192 -4.01 7.51 10.47
C ARG A 192 -5.20 8.43 10.16
N ASN A 193 -5.00 9.74 10.21
CA ASN A 193 -6.08 10.71 10.05
C ASN A 193 -6.60 10.83 8.61
N LEU A 194 -5.86 10.29 7.65
CA LEU A 194 -6.23 10.28 6.24
C LEU A 194 -6.57 8.85 5.81
N ASN A 195 -7.60 8.71 4.97
CA ASN A 195 -7.89 7.42 4.33
C ASN A 195 -6.85 7.15 3.23
N PRO A 196 -5.99 6.13 3.36
CA PRO A 196 -4.90 5.90 2.42
C PRO A 196 -5.36 5.66 0.98
N ASP A 197 -6.58 5.13 0.79
CA ASP A 197 -7.12 4.84 -0.55
C ASP A 197 -7.69 6.09 -1.23
N GLU A 198 -8.07 7.11 -0.46
CA GLU A 198 -8.74 8.32 -0.96
C GLU A 198 -7.78 9.48 -1.20
N CYS A 199 -6.59 9.46 -0.60
CA CYS A 199 -5.62 10.54 -0.69
C CYS A 199 -5.31 10.95 -2.14
N VAL A 200 -5.10 9.99 -3.02
CA VAL A 200 -4.79 10.24 -4.44
C VAL A 200 -5.99 10.84 -5.18
N ALA A 201 -7.20 10.35 -4.90
CA ALA A 201 -8.43 10.82 -5.53
C ALA A 201 -8.81 12.23 -5.09
N LEU A 202 -8.72 12.53 -3.78
CA LEU A 202 -8.91 13.87 -3.22
C LEU A 202 -7.91 14.86 -3.80
N GLY A 203 -6.62 14.47 -3.87
CA GLY A 203 -5.57 15.26 -4.46
C GLY A 203 -5.87 15.65 -5.91
N ALA A 204 -6.25 14.71 -6.74
CA ALA A 204 -6.60 14.96 -8.14
C ALA A 204 -7.84 15.86 -8.28
N ALA A 205 -8.86 15.69 -7.44
CA ALA A 205 -10.08 16.48 -7.47
C ALA A 205 -9.82 17.97 -7.13
N VAL A 206 -9.02 18.24 -6.10
CA VAL A 206 -8.68 19.62 -5.70
C VAL A 206 -7.77 20.30 -6.72
N GLN A 207 -6.80 19.58 -7.31
CA GLN A 207 -5.95 20.13 -8.39
C GLN A 207 -6.79 20.46 -9.63
N GLY A 208 -7.72 19.58 -10.00
CA GLY A 208 -8.67 19.84 -11.09
C GLY A 208 -9.55 21.05 -10.82
N GLY A 209 -10.04 21.23 -9.57
CA GLY A 209 -10.81 22.40 -9.16
C GLY A 209 -10.02 23.72 -9.22
N LYS A 210 -8.74 23.73 -8.85
CA LYS A 210 -7.87 24.90 -8.95
C LYS A 210 -7.57 25.29 -10.39
N LEU A 211 -7.26 24.30 -11.25
CA LEU A 211 -7.03 24.53 -12.68
C LEU A 211 -8.31 25.03 -13.37
N GLY A 212 -9.48 24.49 -13.03
CA GLY A 212 -10.78 24.94 -13.50
C GLY A 212 -11.13 26.34 -13.04
N GLY A 213 -10.86 26.69 -11.79
CA GLY A 213 -11.05 28.03 -11.23
C GLY A 213 -10.14 29.09 -11.86
N ALA A 214 -8.89 28.75 -12.17
CA ALA A 214 -7.97 29.63 -12.87
C ALA A 214 -8.42 29.92 -14.31
N LEU A 215 -9.00 28.93 -15.00
CA LEU A 215 -9.55 29.12 -16.34
C LEU A 215 -10.80 30.01 -16.35
N MET A 216 -11.68 29.89 -15.33
CA MET A 216 -12.87 30.75 -15.20
C MET A 216 -12.53 32.19 -14.83
N ALA A 217 -11.50 32.42 -14.00
CA ALA A 217 -11.03 33.76 -13.66
C ALA A 217 -10.40 34.50 -14.86
N GLY A 218 -9.76 33.77 -15.78
CA GLY A 218 -9.19 34.34 -17.02
C GLY A 218 -10.26 34.71 -18.08
N SER A 219 -11.45 34.12 -18.03
CA SER A 219 -12.51 34.38 -19.02
C SER A 219 -13.40 35.58 -18.70
N GLN A 220 -13.27 36.18 -17.51
CA GLN A 220 -14.01 37.42 -17.12
C GLN A 220 -13.22 38.74 -17.36
N ALA A 221 -11.99 38.64 -17.89
CA ALA A 221 -11.15 39.82 -18.16
C ALA A 221 -10.99 40.12 -19.64
N ALA A 222 -11.94 39.72 -20.52
CA ALA A 222 -11.97 40.05 -21.95
C ALA A 222 -13.26 40.74 -22.33
#